data_d0ef29324d1c103e6f85b192e9b7072c
#
_entry.id   d0ef29324d1c103e6f85b192e9b7072c
#
_cell.length_a   1.000
_cell.length_b   1.000
_cell.length_c   1.000
_cell.angle_alpha   90.00
_cell.angle_beta   90.00
_cell.angle_gamma   90.00
#
_symmetry.space_group_name_H-M   'P 1'
#
loop_
_entity.id
_entity.type
_entity.pdbx_description
1 polymer ?
#
loop_
_entity_poly.entity_id
_entity_poly.type
_entity_poly.pdbx_seq_one_letter_code
_entity_poly.pdbx_strand_id
1 'polypeptide(L)'
;MVEERFVLGNEACALGAIAAGCRFFAGYPITPSTEIAENMSVLLPKNGGSFVQMEDEIASAGAIIGASWSGVKSMTATSGPGISLMQENIGYGVITETPIVIINVQRGSPSTGQPTMSSQSDMMQARWGSHGDYETIALSPSSVQEFFDFTIKAFNLAEEYRVPVLVMSDEVVGHMREKLIIPDSVDIVKRVRPELKEGEQYLPYDAPENGVTPMPAFGDGFNIHVTGLTHDKRGYPDTNDAETHTDLVERLCDKILKNKDKICSYKEEFCDDAEIVVVSYGSPYRSVLTAVKEAREEGIKVGSLKIDTPWPFPDEEISKLAENATDFIMPEMNLGQMVHELERVAGKDANVHLIGKIGGVLHTPEEILEKIKEVASKKED
;
A
#
# COMPACT_ATOMS: atom_id res chain seq x y z
N MET A 1 -15.95 -6.19 24.43
CA MET A 1 -16.30 -4.73 24.47
C MET A 1 -15.38 -4.04 23.49
N VAL A 2 -15.93 -3.25 22.60
CA VAL A 2 -15.14 -2.43 21.66
C VAL A 2 -14.30 -1.46 22.48
N GLU A 3 -12.99 -1.46 22.28
CA GLU A 3 -12.09 -0.54 22.96
C GLU A 3 -11.96 0.75 22.13
N GLU A 4 -12.13 1.91 22.80
CA GLU A 4 -11.92 3.21 22.16
C GLU A 4 -10.68 3.87 22.75
N ARG A 5 -9.80 4.39 21.89
CA ARG A 5 -8.59 5.13 22.28
C ARG A 5 -8.48 6.44 21.47
N PHE A 6 -7.81 7.43 22.03
CA PHE A 6 -7.41 8.64 21.32
C PHE A 6 -5.90 8.60 21.11
N VAL A 7 -5.48 8.27 19.89
CA VAL A 7 -4.09 7.90 19.58
C VAL A 7 -3.54 8.63 18.35
N LEU A 8 -2.22 8.60 18.17
CA LEU A 8 -1.57 8.99 16.92
C LEU A 8 -1.81 7.95 15.81
N GLY A 9 -1.77 8.37 14.55
CA GLY A 9 -1.83 7.45 13.42
C GLY A 9 -0.71 6.40 13.45
N ASN A 10 0.52 6.80 13.76
CA ASN A 10 1.65 5.88 13.91
C ASN A 10 1.43 4.84 15.03
N GLU A 11 0.78 5.23 16.14
CA GLU A 11 0.39 4.31 17.21
C GLU A 11 -0.70 3.35 16.73
N ALA A 12 -1.71 3.86 15.98
CA ALA A 12 -2.76 3.04 15.42
C ALA A 12 -2.21 1.98 14.43
N CYS A 13 -1.24 2.34 13.60
CA CYS A 13 -0.51 1.40 12.74
C CYS A 13 0.13 0.27 13.55
N ALA A 14 0.87 0.59 14.61
CA ALA A 14 1.50 -0.41 15.46
C ALA A 14 0.46 -1.34 16.15
N LEU A 15 -0.67 -0.79 16.61
CA LEU A 15 -1.78 -1.56 17.18
C LEU A 15 -2.41 -2.48 16.12
N GLY A 16 -2.62 -1.99 14.90
CA GLY A 16 -3.11 -2.78 13.76
C GLY A 16 -2.18 -3.94 13.42
N ALA A 17 -0.87 -3.70 13.42
CA ALA A 17 0.13 -4.75 13.20
C ALA A 17 0.06 -5.87 14.25
N ILE A 18 -0.05 -5.51 15.53
CA ILE A 18 -0.20 -6.48 16.62
C ILE A 18 -1.51 -7.27 16.48
N ALA A 19 -2.61 -6.59 16.15
CA ALA A 19 -3.92 -7.20 15.90
C ALA A 19 -3.88 -8.18 14.72
N ALA A 20 -3.16 -7.84 13.63
CA ALA A 20 -2.94 -8.71 12.47
C ALA A 20 -2.07 -9.94 12.76
N GLY A 21 -1.47 -10.01 13.94
CA GLY A 21 -0.58 -11.12 14.34
C GLY A 21 0.88 -10.90 13.96
N CYS A 22 1.32 -9.67 13.71
CA CYS A 22 2.73 -9.35 13.56
C CYS A 22 3.50 -9.72 14.84
N ARG A 23 4.63 -10.42 14.69
CA ARG A 23 5.49 -10.86 15.80
C ARG A 23 6.96 -10.53 15.58
N PHE A 24 7.31 -9.90 14.47
CA PHE A 24 8.67 -9.43 14.22
C PHE A 24 8.67 -8.06 13.55
N PHE A 25 9.45 -7.16 14.12
CA PHE A 25 9.74 -5.85 13.56
C PHE A 25 11.25 -5.64 13.51
N ALA A 26 11.75 -5.24 12.37
CA ALA A 26 13.11 -4.74 12.24
C ALA A 26 13.05 -3.35 11.59
N GLY A 27 13.77 -2.37 12.13
CA GLY A 27 13.73 -1.02 11.59
C GLY A 27 14.89 -0.15 12.03
N TYR A 28 15.09 0.92 11.26
CA TYR A 28 15.98 2.02 11.57
C TYR A 28 15.14 3.27 11.87
N PRO A 29 15.39 4.00 12.97
CA PRO A 29 14.60 5.18 13.34
C PRO A 29 14.71 6.28 12.27
N ILE A 30 13.59 6.66 11.70
CA ILE A 30 13.51 7.75 10.72
C ILE A 30 12.19 8.52 10.86
N THR A 31 12.28 9.86 10.94
CA THR A 31 11.13 10.74 10.97
C THR A 31 10.46 10.76 9.58
N PRO A 32 9.09 10.68 9.49
CA PRO A 32 8.09 10.74 10.58
C PRO A 32 7.52 9.37 11.01
N SER A 33 8.20 8.25 10.80
CA SER A 33 7.73 6.90 11.15
C SER A 33 8.24 6.39 12.50
N THR A 34 9.02 7.19 13.24
CA THR A 34 9.74 6.76 14.46
C THR A 34 8.80 6.20 15.53
N GLU A 35 7.62 6.79 15.72
CA GLU A 35 6.67 6.35 16.74
C GLU A 35 6.10 4.95 16.46
N ILE A 36 6.11 4.48 15.18
CA ILE A 36 5.76 3.09 14.87
C ILE A 36 6.80 2.17 15.52
N ALA A 37 8.09 2.43 15.30
CA ALA A 37 9.17 1.63 15.88
C ALA A 37 9.16 1.68 17.41
N GLU A 38 8.93 2.87 18.01
CA GLU A 38 8.83 3.04 19.46
C GLU A 38 7.69 2.20 20.03
N ASN A 39 6.48 2.26 19.46
CA ASN A 39 5.34 1.46 19.90
C ASN A 39 5.60 -0.04 19.70
N MET A 40 6.17 -0.45 18.56
CA MET A 40 6.50 -1.86 18.31
C MET A 40 7.54 -2.40 19.30
N SER A 41 8.51 -1.57 19.74
CA SER A 41 9.50 -1.96 20.75
C SER A 41 8.88 -2.31 22.10
N VAL A 42 7.74 -1.71 22.42
CA VAL A 42 6.99 -1.96 23.67
C VAL A 42 5.94 -3.06 23.50
N LEU A 43 5.26 -3.09 22.37
CA LEU A 43 4.13 -3.99 22.13
C LEU A 43 4.56 -5.42 21.78
N LEU A 44 5.59 -5.59 20.94
CA LEU A 44 6.03 -6.93 20.51
C LEU A 44 6.46 -7.83 21.67
N PRO A 45 7.33 -7.41 22.61
CA PRO A 45 7.69 -8.27 23.73
C PRO A 45 6.49 -8.71 24.60
N LYS A 46 5.49 -7.83 24.75
CA LYS A 46 4.26 -8.14 25.50
C LYS A 46 3.35 -9.14 24.78
N ASN A 47 3.51 -9.28 23.46
CA ASN A 47 2.72 -10.17 22.61
C ASN A 47 3.53 -11.37 22.07
N GLY A 48 4.66 -11.70 22.70
CA GLY A 48 5.50 -12.85 22.33
C GLY A 48 6.26 -12.65 21.01
N GLY A 49 6.47 -11.42 20.59
CA GLY A 49 7.23 -11.04 19.41
C GLY A 49 8.60 -10.48 19.72
N SER A 50 9.37 -10.17 18.68
CA SER A 50 10.71 -9.60 18.74
C SER A 50 10.80 -8.28 17.99
N PHE A 51 11.46 -7.31 18.61
CA PHE A 51 11.84 -6.03 18.02
C PHE A 51 13.36 -5.95 17.86
N VAL A 52 13.83 -5.54 16.68
CA VAL A 52 15.25 -5.36 16.42
C VAL A 52 15.48 -4.00 15.78
N GLN A 53 16.33 -3.17 16.41
CA GLN A 53 16.85 -1.99 15.74
C GLN A 53 18.05 -2.37 14.90
N MET A 54 17.99 -2.03 13.62
CA MET A 54 19.05 -2.32 12.65
C MET A 54 19.90 -1.07 12.43
N GLU A 55 21.05 -1.24 11.77
CA GLU A 55 21.95 -0.14 11.42
C GLU A 55 21.47 0.70 10.23
N ASP A 56 20.61 0.13 9.36
CA ASP A 56 20.02 0.80 8.21
C ASP A 56 18.74 0.07 7.72
N GLU A 57 18.12 0.61 6.68
CA GLU A 57 16.90 0.06 6.09
C GLU A 57 17.18 -1.15 5.20
N ILE A 58 18.39 -1.31 4.64
CA ILE A 58 18.76 -2.50 3.86
C ILE A 58 18.76 -3.71 4.78
N ALA A 59 19.42 -3.61 5.93
CA ALA A 59 19.46 -4.66 6.93
C ALA A 59 18.06 -4.94 7.51
N SER A 60 17.24 -3.89 7.72
CA SER A 60 15.86 -4.01 8.18
C SER A 60 15.00 -4.83 7.22
N ALA A 61 15.08 -4.54 5.93
CA ALA A 61 14.33 -5.28 4.89
C ALA A 61 14.78 -6.76 4.81
N GLY A 62 16.10 -7.00 4.83
CA GLY A 62 16.62 -8.38 4.85
C GLY A 62 16.15 -9.17 6.07
N ALA A 63 16.12 -8.54 7.24
CA ALA A 63 15.68 -9.16 8.49
C ALA A 63 14.19 -9.55 8.47
N ILE A 64 13.30 -8.68 7.97
CA ILE A 64 11.87 -9.00 7.89
C ILE A 64 11.58 -10.10 6.85
N ILE A 65 12.34 -10.15 5.75
CA ILE A 65 12.27 -11.26 4.77
C ILE A 65 12.66 -12.58 5.44
N GLY A 66 13.79 -12.62 6.14
CA GLY A 66 14.24 -13.81 6.87
C GLY A 66 13.24 -14.26 7.94
N ALA A 67 12.66 -13.33 8.69
CA ALA A 67 11.63 -13.62 9.68
C ALA A 67 10.35 -14.20 9.03
N SER A 68 9.95 -13.70 7.88
CA SER A 68 8.81 -14.25 7.14
C SER A 68 9.06 -15.70 6.72
N TRP A 69 10.24 -16.03 6.21
CA TRP A 69 10.64 -17.42 5.89
C TRP A 69 10.78 -18.30 7.13
N SER A 70 10.95 -17.72 8.32
CA SER A 70 10.86 -18.44 9.59
C SER A 70 9.41 -18.64 10.08
N GLY A 71 8.42 -18.27 9.28
CA GLY A 71 7.00 -18.47 9.55
C GLY A 71 6.34 -17.39 10.41
N VAL A 72 6.98 -16.25 10.55
CA VAL A 72 6.51 -15.14 11.40
C VAL A 72 6.04 -13.98 10.53
N LYS A 73 4.84 -13.43 10.81
CA LYS A 73 4.39 -12.17 10.21
C LYS A 73 5.33 -11.04 10.64
N SER A 74 5.91 -10.34 9.69
CA SER A 74 6.98 -9.37 9.90
C SER A 74 6.74 -8.06 9.16
N MET A 75 7.23 -6.97 9.73
CA MET A 75 7.14 -5.65 9.12
C MET A 75 8.35 -4.76 9.45
N THR A 76 8.45 -3.70 8.67
CA THR A 76 9.29 -2.52 8.95
C THR A 76 8.49 -1.25 8.73
N ALA A 77 8.97 -0.13 9.27
CA ALA A 77 8.44 1.20 9.02
C ALA A 77 9.59 2.16 8.71
N THR A 78 9.38 3.01 7.70
CA THR A 78 10.40 3.94 7.22
C THR A 78 9.76 5.17 6.57
N SER A 79 10.57 5.98 5.90
CA SER A 79 10.17 7.13 5.09
C SER A 79 11.02 7.17 3.81
N GLY A 80 10.69 8.03 2.86
CA GLY A 80 11.28 8.17 1.53
C GLY A 80 12.72 7.69 1.31
N PRO A 81 13.75 8.24 2.02
CA PRO A 81 15.13 7.75 1.87
C PRO A 81 15.31 6.26 2.18
N GLY A 82 14.64 5.76 3.21
CA GLY A 82 14.71 4.34 3.57
C GLY A 82 13.99 3.45 2.57
N ILE A 83 12.87 3.90 1.97
CA ILE A 83 12.23 3.19 0.85
C ILE A 83 13.20 3.05 -0.32
N SER A 84 13.97 4.10 -0.64
CA SER A 84 15.00 4.05 -1.70
C SER A 84 16.04 2.98 -1.42
N LEU A 85 16.50 2.85 -0.18
CA LEU A 85 17.49 1.84 0.22
C LEU A 85 16.91 0.41 0.20
N MET A 86 15.60 0.25 0.42
CA MET A 86 14.94 -1.07 0.46
C MET A 86 14.60 -1.64 -0.93
N GLN A 87 14.70 -0.87 -2.02
CA GLN A 87 14.15 -1.27 -3.32
C GLN A 87 14.67 -2.62 -3.84
N GLU A 88 15.96 -2.92 -3.69
CA GLU A 88 16.50 -4.23 -4.05
C GLU A 88 15.90 -5.37 -3.22
N ASN A 89 15.74 -5.15 -1.91
CA ASN A 89 15.12 -6.15 -1.04
C ASN A 89 13.61 -6.30 -1.32
N ILE A 90 12.92 -5.24 -1.76
CA ILE A 90 11.52 -5.34 -2.20
C ILE A 90 11.43 -6.22 -3.43
N GLY A 91 12.27 -5.99 -4.45
CA GLY A 91 12.37 -6.86 -5.62
C GLY A 91 12.71 -8.31 -5.28
N TYR A 92 13.65 -8.50 -4.34
CA TYR A 92 13.95 -9.83 -3.81
C TYR A 92 12.74 -10.47 -3.12
N GLY A 93 11.98 -9.70 -2.31
CA GLY A 93 10.74 -10.16 -1.69
C GLY A 93 9.68 -10.57 -2.70
N VAL A 94 9.60 -9.87 -3.84
CA VAL A 94 8.67 -10.20 -4.94
C VAL A 94 9.07 -11.52 -5.60
N ILE A 95 10.31 -11.68 -6.07
CA ILE A 95 10.73 -12.88 -6.80
C ILE A 95 10.73 -14.12 -5.92
N THR A 96 11.00 -13.96 -4.61
CA THR A 96 10.93 -15.06 -3.64
C THR A 96 9.53 -15.28 -3.05
N GLU A 97 8.56 -14.48 -3.48
CA GLU A 97 7.17 -14.54 -3.02
C GLU A 97 7.05 -14.53 -1.49
N THR A 98 7.71 -13.55 -0.88
CA THR A 98 7.82 -13.43 0.57
C THR A 98 6.81 -12.43 1.11
N PRO A 99 5.82 -12.86 1.92
CA PRO A 99 4.85 -11.97 2.54
C PRO A 99 5.53 -11.12 3.64
N ILE A 100 5.64 -9.82 3.39
CA ILE A 100 6.13 -8.80 4.33
C ILE A 100 5.28 -7.53 4.20
N VAL A 101 5.26 -6.72 5.25
CA VAL A 101 4.60 -5.41 5.25
C VAL A 101 5.62 -4.31 5.46
N ILE A 102 5.56 -3.28 4.62
CA ILE A 102 6.43 -2.13 4.66
C ILE A 102 5.57 -0.87 4.79
N ILE A 103 5.77 -0.13 5.87
CA ILE A 103 5.07 1.14 6.09
C ILE A 103 5.97 2.27 5.61
N ASN A 104 5.48 3.09 4.69
CA ASN A 104 6.10 4.35 4.30
C ASN A 104 5.26 5.52 4.83
N VAL A 105 5.77 6.21 5.83
CA VAL A 105 5.20 7.50 6.25
C VAL A 105 5.90 8.58 5.44
N GLN A 106 5.26 9.01 4.35
CA GLN A 106 5.85 9.90 3.35
C GLN A 106 6.14 11.29 3.91
N ARG A 107 7.24 11.87 3.49
CA ARG A 107 7.70 13.21 3.86
C ARG A 107 8.21 13.99 2.66
N GLY A 108 8.41 15.30 2.83
CA GLY A 108 8.96 16.15 1.78
C GLY A 108 10.28 15.63 1.23
N SER A 109 10.37 15.47 -0.07
CA SER A 109 11.50 14.93 -0.84
C SER A 109 11.89 15.91 -1.99
N PRO A 110 12.96 15.74 -2.79
CA PRO A 110 13.82 14.55 -2.88
C PRO A 110 14.91 14.45 -1.81
N SER A 111 15.60 13.29 -1.74
CA SER A 111 16.67 12.97 -0.81
C SER A 111 16.24 13.09 0.65
N THR A 112 17.05 13.64 1.53
CA THR A 112 16.71 13.87 2.95
C THR A 112 15.47 14.75 3.10
N GLY A 113 15.30 15.72 2.20
CA GLY A 113 14.10 16.54 2.07
C GLY A 113 13.71 17.30 3.32
N GLN A 114 12.43 17.21 3.67
CA GLN A 114 11.82 17.89 4.82
C GLN A 114 11.27 16.84 5.80
N PRO A 115 12.05 16.41 6.82
CA PRO A 115 11.68 15.28 7.69
C PRO A 115 10.36 15.44 8.45
N THR A 116 9.93 16.67 8.70
CA THR A 116 8.73 17.00 9.51
C THR A 116 7.61 17.64 8.68
N MET A 117 7.68 17.53 7.35
CA MET A 117 6.70 18.12 6.44
C MET A 117 6.12 17.03 5.54
N SER A 118 4.82 17.05 5.39
CA SER A 118 4.07 16.03 4.66
C SER A 118 4.31 16.08 3.14
N SER A 119 4.15 14.93 2.51
CA SER A 119 4.21 14.78 1.04
C SER A 119 3.55 13.47 0.61
N GLN A 120 3.24 13.36 -0.69
CA GLN A 120 2.80 12.14 -1.36
C GLN A 120 3.69 11.89 -2.60
N SER A 121 5.00 12.06 -2.44
CA SER A 121 5.94 12.03 -3.59
C SER A 121 6.56 10.66 -3.85
N ASP A 122 6.20 9.62 -3.09
CA ASP A 122 6.77 8.28 -3.22
C ASP A 122 5.80 7.28 -3.89
N MET A 123 4.68 7.78 -4.46
CA MET A 123 3.62 6.92 -4.99
C MET A 123 4.08 6.11 -6.22
N MET A 124 4.78 6.77 -7.15
CA MET A 124 5.36 6.08 -8.32
C MET A 124 6.53 5.17 -7.92
N GLN A 125 7.31 5.55 -6.89
CA GLN A 125 8.37 4.69 -6.36
C GLN A 125 7.82 3.40 -5.75
N ALA A 126 6.63 3.43 -5.13
CA ALA A 126 5.99 2.23 -4.60
C ALA A 126 5.71 1.19 -5.70
N ARG A 127 5.44 1.63 -6.94
CA ARG A 127 5.17 0.76 -8.09
C ARG A 127 6.42 0.41 -8.89
N TRP A 128 7.28 1.42 -9.15
CA TRP A 128 8.38 1.34 -10.10
C TRP A 128 9.76 1.50 -9.45
N GLY A 129 9.86 1.33 -8.13
CA GLY A 129 11.10 1.60 -7.41
C GLY A 129 12.17 0.53 -7.58
N SER A 130 11.80 -0.75 -7.62
CA SER A 130 12.72 -1.82 -7.99
C SER A 130 12.77 -2.00 -9.51
N HIS A 131 13.71 -2.79 -10.00
CA HIS A 131 13.88 -3.08 -11.42
C HIS A 131 13.12 -4.34 -11.85
N GLY A 132 12.90 -4.48 -13.17
CA GLY A 132 12.18 -5.61 -13.77
C GLY A 132 10.67 -5.43 -13.78
N ASP A 133 9.99 -6.48 -14.24
CA ASP A 133 8.53 -6.53 -14.34
C ASP A 133 7.94 -7.25 -13.13
N TYR A 134 7.11 -6.53 -12.38
CA TYR A 134 6.38 -7.07 -11.22
C TYR A 134 5.16 -6.22 -10.92
N GLU A 135 4.23 -6.77 -10.17
CA GLU A 135 3.11 -6.02 -9.61
C GLU A 135 3.30 -5.80 -8.11
N THR A 136 2.73 -4.70 -7.61
CA THR A 136 2.81 -4.33 -6.21
C THR A 136 1.43 -4.10 -5.62
N ILE A 137 1.29 -4.29 -4.32
CA ILE A 137 0.08 -3.89 -3.58
C ILE A 137 0.47 -2.75 -2.64
N ALA A 138 -0.24 -1.62 -2.78
CA ALA A 138 -0.06 -0.47 -1.90
C ALA A 138 -1.41 0.06 -1.42
N LEU A 139 -1.51 0.41 -0.14
CA LEU A 139 -2.69 0.97 0.50
C LEU A 139 -2.39 2.38 1.00
N SER A 140 -3.35 3.30 0.90
CA SER A 140 -3.17 4.70 1.31
C SER A 140 -4.25 5.16 2.30
N PRO A 141 -3.98 5.17 3.61
CA PRO A 141 -4.93 5.59 4.63
C PRO A 141 -5.10 7.12 4.65
N SER A 142 -6.31 7.60 4.95
CA SER A 142 -6.65 9.01 5.11
C SER A 142 -7.04 9.41 6.54
N SER A 143 -7.05 8.45 7.47
CA SER A 143 -7.40 8.65 8.87
C SER A 143 -6.63 7.70 9.79
N VAL A 144 -6.67 7.99 11.08
CA VAL A 144 -6.08 7.13 12.12
C VAL A 144 -6.74 5.75 12.14
N GLN A 145 -8.08 5.70 11.97
CA GLN A 145 -8.79 4.43 11.87
C GLN A 145 -8.35 3.62 10.66
N GLU A 146 -8.27 4.26 9.49
CA GLU A 146 -7.81 3.56 8.29
C GLU A 146 -6.35 3.12 8.38
N PHE A 147 -5.49 3.84 9.09
CA PHE A 147 -4.12 3.39 9.26
C PHE A 147 -4.04 2.10 10.09
N PHE A 148 -4.91 1.94 11.10
CA PHE A 148 -5.09 0.67 11.80
C PHE A 148 -5.64 -0.43 10.87
N ASP A 149 -6.77 -0.16 10.21
CA ASP A 149 -7.48 -1.15 9.38
C ASP A 149 -6.64 -1.58 8.16
N PHE A 150 -5.96 -0.63 7.50
CA PHE A 150 -5.13 -0.92 6.33
C PHE A 150 -3.82 -1.62 6.70
N THR A 151 -3.31 -1.44 7.90
CA THR A 151 -2.19 -2.25 8.38
C THR A 151 -2.61 -3.71 8.52
N ILE A 152 -3.81 -4.00 9.04
CA ILE A 152 -4.36 -5.35 9.09
C ILE A 152 -4.58 -5.91 7.68
N LYS A 153 -5.22 -5.12 6.80
CA LYS A 153 -5.45 -5.47 5.40
C LYS A 153 -4.14 -5.79 4.67
N ALA A 154 -3.08 -5.01 4.91
CA ALA A 154 -1.76 -5.23 4.32
C ALA A 154 -1.18 -6.60 4.70
N PHE A 155 -1.25 -6.98 5.98
CA PHE A 155 -0.83 -8.33 6.41
C PHE A 155 -1.65 -9.44 5.78
N ASN A 156 -2.95 -9.24 5.66
CA ASN A 156 -3.84 -10.22 5.04
C ASN A 156 -3.53 -10.40 3.55
N LEU A 157 -3.40 -9.31 2.80
CA LEU A 157 -3.03 -9.34 1.39
C LEU A 157 -1.62 -9.91 1.16
N ALA A 158 -0.65 -9.58 2.04
CA ALA A 158 0.68 -10.14 1.96
C ALA A 158 0.68 -11.66 2.09
N GLU A 159 -0.04 -12.22 3.06
CA GLU A 159 -0.15 -13.68 3.26
C GLU A 159 -0.98 -14.36 2.16
N GLU A 160 -2.07 -13.72 1.70
CA GLU A 160 -2.96 -14.26 0.68
C GLU A 160 -2.28 -14.39 -0.68
N TYR A 161 -1.52 -13.36 -1.08
CA TYR A 161 -0.88 -13.31 -2.39
C TYR A 161 0.63 -13.63 -2.36
N ARG A 162 1.22 -13.86 -1.19
CA ARG A 162 2.65 -14.07 -1.02
C ARG A 162 3.47 -12.98 -1.74
N VAL A 163 3.33 -11.75 -1.28
CA VAL A 163 3.95 -10.56 -1.89
C VAL A 163 4.28 -9.53 -0.81
N PRO A 164 5.33 -8.70 -1.00
CA PRO A 164 5.48 -7.47 -0.22
C PRO A 164 4.29 -6.54 -0.42
N VAL A 165 3.73 -6.01 0.67
CA VAL A 165 2.65 -5.01 0.64
C VAL A 165 3.11 -3.73 1.31
N LEU A 166 2.88 -2.60 0.64
CA LEU A 166 3.22 -1.28 1.15
C LEU A 166 1.98 -0.59 1.74
N VAL A 167 2.16 0.13 2.84
CA VAL A 167 1.17 1.11 3.32
C VAL A 167 1.78 2.49 3.16
N MET A 168 1.22 3.25 2.24
CA MET A 168 1.67 4.59 1.83
C MET A 168 0.88 5.64 2.62
N SER A 169 1.26 5.81 3.88
CA SER A 169 0.76 6.90 4.72
C SER A 169 1.52 8.19 4.41
N ASP A 170 1.07 9.28 4.97
CA ASP A 170 1.79 10.56 4.96
C ASP A 170 1.98 11.07 6.40
N GLU A 171 2.82 12.07 6.57
CA GLU A 171 3.15 12.65 7.88
C GLU A 171 1.91 13.16 8.62
N VAL A 172 0.92 13.71 7.90
CA VAL A 172 -0.32 14.21 8.51
C VAL A 172 -1.09 13.07 9.16
N VAL A 173 -1.34 11.99 8.42
CA VAL A 173 -2.04 10.80 8.96
C VAL A 173 -1.23 10.15 10.07
N GLY A 174 0.11 10.10 9.94
CA GLY A 174 0.99 9.53 10.94
C GLY A 174 0.95 10.26 12.28
N HIS A 175 0.91 11.59 12.24
CA HIS A 175 1.05 12.44 13.44
C HIS A 175 -0.27 13.04 13.96
N MET A 176 -1.35 13.00 13.20
CA MET A 176 -2.64 13.44 13.75
C MET A 176 -3.16 12.49 14.82
N ARG A 177 -3.97 13.04 15.71
CA ARG A 177 -4.65 12.26 16.76
C ARG A 177 -6.13 12.20 16.49
N GLU A 178 -6.67 11.00 16.49
CA GLU A 178 -8.11 10.76 16.35
C GLU A 178 -8.56 9.65 17.29
N LYS A 179 -9.88 9.51 17.39
CA LYS A 179 -10.50 8.36 18.03
C LYS A 179 -10.26 7.11 17.19
N LEU A 180 -9.68 6.09 17.79
CA LEU A 180 -9.52 4.76 17.23
C LEU A 180 -10.51 3.80 17.90
N ILE A 181 -11.24 3.07 17.07
CA ILE A 181 -12.13 1.99 17.49
C ILE A 181 -11.42 0.66 17.22
N ILE A 182 -11.08 -0.05 18.31
CA ILE A 182 -10.41 -1.35 18.23
C ILE A 182 -11.46 -2.44 18.43
N PRO A 183 -11.74 -3.29 17.44
CA PRO A 183 -12.70 -4.39 17.57
C PRO A 183 -12.16 -5.50 18.48
N ASP A 184 -13.04 -6.28 19.09
CA ASP A 184 -12.68 -7.43 19.93
C ASP A 184 -11.90 -8.52 19.16
N SER A 185 -12.12 -8.62 17.86
CA SER A 185 -11.42 -9.53 16.94
C SER A 185 -11.33 -8.93 15.55
N VAL A 186 -10.30 -9.31 14.81
CA VAL A 186 -10.10 -8.96 13.41
C VAL A 186 -9.95 -10.21 12.57
N ASP A 187 -10.36 -10.14 11.32
CA ASP A 187 -10.16 -11.23 10.37
C ASP A 187 -8.67 -11.32 10.01
N ILE A 188 -8.09 -12.50 10.22
CA ILE A 188 -6.67 -12.76 9.98
C ILE A 188 -6.51 -13.87 8.96
N VAL A 189 -5.95 -13.54 7.82
CA VAL A 189 -5.51 -14.53 6.84
C VAL A 189 -4.28 -15.25 7.41
N LYS A 190 -4.36 -16.57 7.43
CA LYS A 190 -3.25 -17.44 7.85
C LYS A 190 -2.51 -17.93 6.62
N ARG A 191 -1.18 -18.03 6.74
CA ARG A 191 -0.35 -18.64 5.72
C ARG A 191 -0.80 -20.06 5.42
N VAL A 192 -1.03 -20.36 4.16
CA VAL A 192 -1.33 -21.70 3.70
C VAL A 192 -0.04 -22.52 3.76
N ARG A 193 -0.04 -23.58 4.59
CA ARG A 193 1.07 -24.52 4.71
C ARG A 193 0.92 -25.65 3.69
N PRO A 194 2.03 -26.21 3.15
CA PRO A 194 1.93 -27.35 2.25
C PRO A 194 1.45 -28.60 3.01
N GLU A 195 0.49 -29.30 2.41
CA GLU A 195 0.02 -30.61 2.86
C GLU A 195 0.39 -31.62 1.77
N LEU A 196 1.35 -32.52 2.07
CA LEU A 196 1.82 -33.53 1.13
C LEU A 196 1.28 -34.90 1.49
N LYS A 197 0.92 -35.68 0.47
CA LYS A 197 0.67 -37.10 0.60
C LYS A 197 1.98 -37.84 0.66
N GLU A 198 1.94 -39.08 1.17
CA GLU A 198 3.11 -39.95 1.24
C GLU A 198 3.73 -40.15 -0.17
N GLY A 199 5.01 -39.79 -0.30
CA GLY A 199 5.77 -39.90 -1.55
C GLY A 199 5.68 -38.67 -2.47
N GLU A 200 4.89 -37.63 -2.14
CA GLU A 200 4.89 -36.40 -2.89
C GLU A 200 6.09 -35.53 -2.54
N GLN A 201 6.65 -34.84 -3.55
CA GLN A 201 7.69 -33.85 -3.37
C GLN A 201 7.08 -32.46 -3.25
N TYR A 202 7.51 -31.69 -2.27
CA TYR A 202 7.15 -30.26 -2.18
C TYR A 202 7.92 -29.46 -3.24
N LEU A 203 7.16 -28.68 -4.04
CA LEU A 203 7.67 -27.77 -5.05
C LEU A 203 7.27 -26.32 -4.65
N PRO A 204 8.20 -25.52 -4.11
CA PRO A 204 7.89 -24.22 -3.51
C PRO A 204 7.34 -23.19 -4.48
N TYR A 205 7.53 -23.38 -5.79
CA TYR A 205 7.12 -22.44 -6.84
C TYR A 205 6.28 -23.08 -7.96
N ASP A 206 5.79 -24.30 -7.75
CA ASP A 206 4.79 -24.92 -8.63
C ASP A 206 3.37 -24.46 -8.20
N ALA A 207 2.99 -23.30 -8.68
CA ALA A 207 1.76 -22.65 -8.25
C ALA A 207 0.51 -23.32 -8.82
N PRO A 208 -0.56 -23.47 -8.02
CA PRO A 208 -1.89 -23.84 -8.51
C PRO A 208 -2.47 -22.70 -9.39
N GLU A 209 -3.68 -22.90 -9.92
CA GLU A 209 -4.36 -21.97 -10.83
C GLU A 209 -4.47 -20.52 -10.31
N ASN A 210 -4.58 -20.35 -8.99
CA ASN A 210 -4.62 -19.02 -8.35
C ASN A 210 -3.26 -18.31 -8.29
N GLY A 211 -2.18 -18.91 -8.78
CA GLY A 211 -0.85 -18.34 -8.82
C GLY A 211 -0.08 -18.30 -7.48
N VAL A 212 -0.67 -18.80 -6.38
CA VAL A 212 -0.10 -18.71 -5.04
C VAL A 212 0.20 -20.10 -4.48
N THR A 213 1.48 -20.42 -4.31
CA THR A 213 1.92 -21.68 -3.70
C THR A 213 1.81 -21.66 -2.17
N PRO A 214 1.45 -22.79 -1.52
CA PRO A 214 1.60 -22.92 -0.08
C PRO A 214 3.05 -22.64 0.36
N MET A 215 3.24 -21.97 1.49
CA MET A 215 4.56 -21.57 1.98
C MET A 215 4.85 -22.16 3.36
N PRO A 216 5.83 -23.08 3.49
CA PRO A 216 6.28 -23.57 4.79
C PRO A 216 7.21 -22.57 5.46
N ALA A 217 7.52 -22.79 6.72
CA ALA A 217 8.63 -22.12 7.39
C ALA A 217 9.92 -22.94 7.30
N PHE A 218 11.07 -22.29 7.39
CA PHE A 218 12.32 -22.98 7.62
C PHE A 218 12.22 -23.79 8.92
N GLY A 219 12.53 -25.08 8.83
CA GLY A 219 12.40 -26.02 9.95
C GLY A 219 11.12 -26.87 9.96
N ASP A 220 10.14 -26.61 9.09
CA ASP A 220 8.92 -27.43 8.97
C ASP A 220 9.15 -28.84 8.34
N GLY A 221 10.41 -29.21 8.03
CA GLY A 221 10.76 -30.50 7.46
C GLY A 221 10.75 -30.54 5.91
N PHE A 222 10.56 -29.43 5.25
CA PHE A 222 10.62 -29.30 3.80
C PHE A 222 12.01 -28.83 3.34
N ASN A 223 12.48 -29.39 2.22
CA ASN A 223 13.66 -28.89 1.54
C ASN A 223 13.27 -27.65 0.71
N ILE A 224 13.73 -26.48 1.14
CA ILE A 224 13.43 -25.21 0.50
C ILE A 224 14.73 -24.58 0.04
N HIS A 225 14.77 -24.13 -1.21
CA HIS A 225 15.81 -23.26 -1.73
C HIS A 225 15.18 -21.92 -2.09
N VAL A 226 15.74 -20.82 -1.60
CA VAL A 226 15.25 -19.47 -1.83
C VAL A 226 16.37 -18.65 -2.47
N THR A 227 16.10 -18.08 -3.64
CA THR A 227 17.09 -17.30 -4.39
C THR A 227 16.43 -16.12 -5.10
N GLY A 228 17.15 -15.01 -5.26
CA GLY A 228 16.77 -13.88 -6.11
C GLY A 228 17.04 -14.10 -7.60
N LEU A 229 17.63 -15.23 -7.98
CA LEU A 229 17.80 -15.58 -9.40
C LEU A 229 16.49 -16.11 -9.99
N THR A 230 16.33 -16.02 -11.32
CA THR A 230 15.32 -16.82 -12.03
C THR A 230 15.46 -18.28 -11.63
N HIS A 231 14.37 -18.91 -11.21
CA HIS A 231 14.39 -20.24 -10.64
C HIS A 231 13.25 -21.12 -11.15
N ASP A 232 13.49 -22.42 -11.14
CA ASP A 232 12.50 -23.41 -11.51
C ASP A 232 11.47 -23.66 -10.39
N LYS A 233 10.51 -24.55 -10.64
CA LYS A 233 9.46 -24.92 -9.66
C LYS A 233 9.99 -25.47 -8.33
N ARG A 234 11.25 -25.94 -8.29
CA ARG A 234 11.93 -26.43 -7.09
C ARG A 234 12.64 -25.31 -6.31
N GLY A 235 12.72 -24.11 -6.92
CA GLY A 235 13.46 -22.96 -6.38
C GLY A 235 14.95 -22.95 -6.73
N TYR A 236 15.44 -23.87 -7.58
CA TYR A 236 16.82 -23.83 -8.02
C TYR A 236 17.02 -22.84 -9.16
N PRO A 237 18.18 -22.18 -9.22
CA PRO A 237 18.49 -21.24 -10.29
C PRO A 237 18.40 -21.88 -11.67
N ASP A 238 17.67 -21.25 -12.59
CA ASP A 238 17.58 -21.58 -14.01
C ASP A 238 17.63 -20.32 -14.85
N THR A 239 18.81 -19.72 -14.90
CA THR A 239 19.02 -18.36 -15.44
C THR A 239 19.24 -18.32 -16.95
N ASN A 240 19.32 -19.45 -17.62
CA ASN A 240 19.59 -19.54 -19.05
C ASN A 240 18.38 -20.01 -19.86
N ASP A 241 17.29 -20.39 -19.21
CA ASP A 241 16.07 -20.81 -19.87
C ASP A 241 15.05 -19.65 -19.94
N ALA A 242 14.71 -19.24 -21.15
CA ALA A 242 13.79 -18.15 -21.42
C ALA A 242 12.34 -18.49 -21.03
N GLU A 243 11.93 -19.76 -21.16
CA GLU A 243 10.58 -20.22 -20.83
C GLU A 243 10.38 -20.16 -19.30
N THR A 244 11.33 -20.70 -18.52
CA THR A 244 11.30 -20.59 -17.05
C THR A 244 11.22 -19.15 -16.57
N HIS A 245 11.95 -18.20 -17.19
CA HIS A 245 11.88 -16.80 -16.82
C HIS A 245 10.53 -16.19 -17.15
N THR A 246 10.00 -16.44 -18.35
CA THR A 246 8.70 -15.93 -18.79
C THR A 246 7.58 -16.41 -17.88
N ASP A 247 7.50 -17.72 -17.65
CA ASP A 247 6.48 -18.34 -16.77
C ASP A 247 6.52 -17.75 -15.37
N LEU A 248 7.72 -17.54 -14.81
CA LEU A 248 7.90 -16.97 -13.47
C LEU A 248 7.38 -15.54 -13.41
N VAL A 249 7.81 -14.66 -14.33
CA VAL A 249 7.46 -13.22 -14.31
C VAL A 249 5.97 -13.01 -14.63
N GLU A 250 5.43 -13.71 -15.64
CA GLU A 250 4.00 -13.65 -15.96
C GLU A 250 3.14 -14.09 -14.76
N ARG A 251 3.52 -15.18 -14.07
CA ARG A 251 2.81 -15.63 -12.88
C ARG A 251 2.87 -14.64 -11.74
N LEU A 252 4.03 -14.02 -11.48
CA LEU A 252 4.20 -13.00 -10.45
C LEU A 252 3.29 -11.79 -10.69
N CYS A 253 3.14 -11.35 -11.94
CA CYS A 253 2.23 -10.27 -12.32
C CYS A 253 0.77 -10.72 -12.29
N ASP A 254 0.45 -11.84 -12.90
CA ASP A 254 -0.90 -12.35 -13.07
C ASP A 254 -1.62 -12.61 -11.75
N LYS A 255 -0.92 -13.12 -10.72
CA LYS A 255 -1.53 -13.35 -9.41
C LYS A 255 -2.07 -12.09 -8.75
N ILE A 256 -1.57 -10.91 -9.13
CA ILE A 256 -2.09 -9.62 -8.66
C ILE A 256 -3.12 -9.06 -9.64
N LEU A 257 -2.77 -9.00 -10.94
CA LEU A 257 -3.64 -8.40 -11.96
C LEU A 257 -4.97 -9.12 -12.12
N LYS A 258 -4.99 -10.44 -12.05
CA LYS A 258 -6.22 -11.26 -12.14
C LYS A 258 -7.10 -11.21 -10.88
N ASN A 259 -6.62 -10.63 -9.80
CA ASN A 259 -7.35 -10.47 -8.54
C ASN A 259 -7.57 -9.00 -8.17
N LYS A 260 -7.48 -8.07 -9.12
CA LYS A 260 -7.70 -6.64 -8.88
C LYS A 260 -9.03 -6.36 -8.18
N ASP A 261 -10.08 -7.03 -8.59
CA ASP A 261 -11.44 -6.94 -8.03
C ASP A 261 -11.51 -7.22 -6.52
N LYS A 262 -10.61 -8.08 -6.02
CA LYS A 262 -10.51 -8.43 -4.59
C LYS A 262 -9.51 -7.56 -3.82
N ILE A 263 -8.49 -7.07 -4.51
CA ILE A 263 -7.39 -6.30 -3.92
C ILE A 263 -7.75 -4.82 -3.82
N CYS A 264 -8.25 -4.25 -4.94
CA CYS A 264 -8.61 -2.84 -5.01
C CYS A 264 -9.77 -2.51 -4.07
N SER A 265 -9.64 -1.40 -3.38
CA SER A 265 -10.73 -0.79 -2.64
C SER A 265 -10.70 0.72 -2.84
N TYR A 266 -11.88 1.29 -2.81
CA TYR A 266 -12.12 2.71 -2.99
C TYR A 266 -13.44 3.09 -2.28
N LYS A 267 -13.69 4.39 -2.16
CA LYS A 267 -14.95 4.91 -1.62
C LYS A 267 -15.47 5.99 -2.55
N GLU A 268 -16.75 5.90 -2.87
CA GLU A 268 -17.46 6.88 -3.69
C GLU A 268 -18.46 7.65 -2.86
N GLU A 269 -18.54 8.97 -3.12
CA GLU A 269 -19.62 9.80 -2.63
C GLU A 269 -20.15 10.67 -3.77
N PHE A 270 -21.49 10.67 -3.96
CA PHE A 270 -22.20 11.48 -4.96
C PHE A 270 -21.78 11.24 -6.43
N CYS A 271 -21.34 10.01 -6.79
CA CYS A 271 -20.86 9.72 -8.13
C CYS A 271 -21.96 9.38 -9.14
N ASP A 272 -23.17 9.00 -8.73
CA ASP A 272 -24.24 8.50 -9.61
C ASP A 272 -24.67 9.48 -10.70
N ASP A 273 -24.67 10.79 -10.43
CA ASP A 273 -25.03 11.86 -11.35
C ASP A 273 -23.92 12.88 -11.58
N ALA A 274 -22.68 12.53 -11.20
CA ALA A 274 -21.55 13.43 -11.24
C ALA A 274 -21.08 13.71 -12.67
N GLU A 275 -20.91 14.97 -13.00
CA GLU A 275 -20.27 15.45 -14.23
C GLU A 275 -18.80 15.80 -14.00
N ILE A 276 -18.43 16.03 -12.73
CA ILE A 276 -17.09 16.27 -12.23
C ILE A 276 -16.81 15.25 -11.12
N VAL A 277 -15.64 14.61 -11.12
CA VAL A 277 -15.23 13.70 -10.03
C VAL A 277 -13.91 14.17 -9.44
N VAL A 278 -13.88 14.39 -8.12
CA VAL A 278 -12.63 14.66 -7.40
C VAL A 278 -12.03 13.34 -6.94
N VAL A 279 -10.92 12.95 -7.56
CA VAL A 279 -10.20 11.72 -7.22
C VAL A 279 -9.07 12.04 -6.26
N SER A 280 -8.95 11.31 -5.15
CA SER A 280 -7.92 11.56 -4.15
C SER A 280 -7.52 10.31 -3.39
N TYR A 281 -6.40 10.36 -2.67
CA TYR A 281 -5.91 9.32 -1.77
C TYR A 281 -5.20 9.95 -0.57
N GLY A 282 -5.06 9.23 0.55
CA GLY A 282 -4.40 9.72 1.76
C GLY A 282 -5.06 10.96 2.37
N SER A 283 -4.28 11.81 3.04
CA SER A 283 -4.79 12.96 3.80
C SER A 283 -5.59 14.01 2.99
N PRO A 284 -5.31 14.31 1.71
CA PRO A 284 -6.10 15.25 0.92
C PRO A 284 -7.59 14.93 0.83
N TYR A 285 -7.97 13.64 0.91
CA TYR A 285 -9.37 13.22 0.90
C TYR A 285 -10.22 13.93 1.96
N ARG A 286 -9.63 14.26 3.09
CA ARG A 286 -10.33 14.96 4.19
C ARG A 286 -10.86 16.33 3.75
N SER A 287 -10.08 17.08 3.01
CA SER A 287 -10.48 18.37 2.44
C SER A 287 -11.46 18.22 1.27
N VAL A 288 -11.29 17.16 0.47
CA VAL A 288 -12.20 16.80 -0.63
C VAL A 288 -13.62 16.59 -0.14
N LEU A 289 -13.82 15.88 0.97
CA LEU A 289 -15.15 15.62 1.53
C LEU A 289 -15.93 16.90 1.82
N THR A 290 -15.28 17.91 2.39
CA THR A 290 -15.90 19.20 2.69
C THR A 290 -16.21 19.96 1.41
N ALA A 291 -15.23 20.09 0.52
CA ALA A 291 -15.37 20.81 -0.74
C ALA A 291 -16.49 20.25 -1.64
N VAL A 292 -16.58 18.91 -1.75
CA VAL A 292 -17.63 18.25 -2.54
C VAL A 292 -19.01 18.48 -1.95
N LYS A 293 -19.16 18.42 -0.61
CA LYS A 293 -20.46 18.73 0.04
C LYS A 293 -20.90 20.17 -0.19
N GLU A 294 -20.00 21.13 -0.01
CA GLU A 294 -20.29 22.55 -0.25
C GLU A 294 -20.66 22.81 -1.72
N ALA A 295 -19.92 22.23 -2.67
CA ALA A 295 -20.23 22.34 -4.09
C ALA A 295 -21.60 21.74 -4.44
N ARG A 296 -21.97 20.62 -3.84
CA ARG A 296 -23.30 20.00 -3.98
C ARG A 296 -24.42 20.87 -3.42
N GLU A 297 -24.19 21.54 -2.29
CA GLU A 297 -25.15 22.50 -1.72
C GLU A 297 -25.37 23.72 -2.65
N GLU A 298 -24.37 24.08 -3.45
CA GLU A 298 -24.46 25.11 -4.50
C GLU A 298 -25.07 24.59 -5.83
N GLY A 299 -25.42 23.30 -5.90
CA GLY A 299 -26.09 22.69 -7.07
C GLY A 299 -25.14 22.13 -8.13
N ILE A 300 -23.82 22.08 -7.88
CA ILE A 300 -22.83 21.52 -8.81
C ILE A 300 -22.87 19.98 -8.74
N LYS A 301 -22.99 19.32 -9.89
CA LYS A 301 -22.95 17.86 -10.00
C LYS A 301 -21.54 17.31 -9.90
N VAL A 302 -20.98 17.30 -8.70
CA VAL A 302 -19.64 16.81 -8.40
C VAL A 302 -19.70 15.61 -7.44
N GLY A 303 -18.91 14.58 -7.72
CA GLY A 303 -18.69 13.43 -6.85
C GLY A 303 -17.24 13.35 -6.35
N SER A 304 -16.98 12.45 -5.44
CA SER A 304 -15.62 12.10 -5.03
C SER A 304 -15.35 10.62 -5.10
N LEU A 305 -14.17 10.26 -5.58
CA LEU A 305 -13.61 8.92 -5.50
C LEU A 305 -12.35 8.95 -4.65
N LYS A 306 -12.37 8.24 -3.52
CA LYS A 306 -11.18 7.99 -2.70
C LYS A 306 -10.55 6.67 -3.09
N ILE A 307 -9.31 6.68 -3.51
CA ILE A 307 -8.52 5.49 -3.79
C ILE A 307 -7.88 4.99 -2.48
N ASP A 308 -8.35 3.87 -1.97
CA ASP A 308 -7.75 3.19 -0.82
C ASP A 308 -6.54 2.33 -1.23
N THR A 309 -6.60 1.77 -2.46
CA THR A 309 -5.56 0.93 -3.06
C THR A 309 -5.00 1.63 -4.30
N PRO A 310 -3.96 2.47 -4.17
CA PRO A 310 -3.32 3.12 -5.32
C PRO A 310 -2.57 2.14 -6.24
N TRP A 311 -2.13 0.99 -5.74
CA TRP A 311 -1.53 -0.08 -6.54
C TRP A 311 -2.07 -1.46 -6.10
N PRO A 312 -2.56 -2.29 -7.02
CA PRO A 312 -2.86 -1.96 -8.42
C PRO A 312 -3.91 -0.84 -8.52
N PHE A 313 -3.82 -0.04 -9.60
CA PHE A 313 -4.71 1.12 -9.79
C PHE A 313 -6.14 0.65 -10.12
N PRO A 314 -7.21 1.32 -9.65
CA PRO A 314 -8.60 0.90 -9.85
C PRO A 314 -9.14 1.33 -11.23
N ASP A 315 -8.56 0.75 -12.30
CA ASP A 315 -8.83 1.13 -13.69
C ASP A 315 -10.31 1.01 -14.06
N GLU A 316 -10.96 -0.09 -13.67
CA GLU A 316 -12.35 -0.39 -14.05
C GLU A 316 -13.32 0.65 -13.49
N GLU A 317 -13.15 1.03 -12.22
CA GLU A 317 -14.04 2.00 -11.59
C GLU A 317 -13.90 3.40 -12.20
N ILE A 318 -12.66 3.84 -12.42
CA ILE A 318 -12.41 5.14 -13.05
C ILE A 318 -12.95 5.16 -14.48
N SER A 319 -12.75 4.08 -15.25
CA SER A 319 -13.31 3.97 -16.61
C SER A 319 -14.84 4.04 -16.60
N LYS A 320 -15.49 3.40 -15.63
CA LYS A 320 -16.95 3.45 -15.47
C LYS A 320 -17.43 4.86 -15.10
N LEU A 321 -16.73 5.56 -14.21
CA LEU A 321 -17.05 6.94 -13.88
C LEU A 321 -16.88 7.87 -15.10
N ALA A 322 -15.89 7.61 -15.96
CA ALA A 322 -15.63 8.38 -17.19
C ALA A 322 -16.70 8.18 -18.27
N GLU A 323 -17.64 7.24 -18.14
CA GLU A 323 -18.81 7.14 -19.02
C GLU A 323 -19.78 8.33 -18.84
N ASN A 324 -19.81 8.94 -17.64
CA ASN A 324 -20.71 10.04 -17.30
C ASN A 324 -19.97 11.33 -16.94
N ALA A 325 -18.85 11.23 -16.22
CA ALA A 325 -18.06 12.38 -15.82
C ALA A 325 -17.11 12.80 -16.96
N THR A 326 -17.11 14.08 -17.29
CA THR A 326 -16.24 14.66 -18.33
C THR A 326 -14.99 15.31 -17.75
N ASP A 327 -14.99 15.60 -16.44
CA ASP A 327 -13.88 16.27 -15.77
C ASP A 327 -13.50 15.57 -14.49
N PHE A 328 -12.20 15.38 -14.31
CA PHE A 328 -11.62 14.80 -13.11
C PHE A 328 -10.65 15.80 -12.48
N ILE A 329 -10.71 15.95 -11.16
CA ILE A 329 -9.82 16.84 -10.40
C ILE A 329 -9.03 15.97 -9.42
N MET A 330 -7.70 16.11 -9.40
CA MET A 330 -6.85 15.34 -8.48
C MET A 330 -5.98 16.26 -7.63
N PRO A 331 -6.31 16.45 -6.34
CA PRO A 331 -5.41 17.07 -5.38
C PRO A 331 -4.33 16.08 -4.93
N GLU A 332 -3.06 16.45 -5.13
CA GLU A 332 -1.90 15.66 -4.71
C GLU A 332 -0.87 16.53 -3.98
N MET A 333 -0.27 15.98 -2.92
CA MET A 333 0.86 16.63 -2.25
C MET A 333 2.20 16.33 -2.95
N ASN A 334 2.19 16.55 -4.29
CA ASN A 334 3.32 16.44 -5.21
C ASN A 334 3.03 17.28 -6.47
N LEU A 335 3.88 17.22 -7.49
CA LEU A 335 3.71 17.94 -8.75
C LEU A 335 3.04 17.10 -9.86
N GLY A 336 2.34 16.05 -9.49
CA GLY A 336 1.65 15.11 -10.37
C GLY A 336 2.39 13.77 -10.44
N GLN A 337 1.83 12.76 -9.80
CA GLN A 337 2.26 11.36 -9.90
C GLN A 337 1.08 10.47 -10.26
N MET A 338 0.11 10.30 -9.36
CA MET A 338 -1.05 9.46 -9.62
C MET A 338 -2.02 10.09 -10.65
N VAL A 339 -1.96 11.40 -10.86
CA VAL A 339 -2.74 12.08 -11.90
C VAL A 339 -2.46 11.48 -13.29
N HIS A 340 -1.25 11.00 -13.57
CA HIS A 340 -0.93 10.37 -14.86
C HIS A 340 -1.61 9.02 -15.04
N GLU A 341 -1.83 8.27 -13.95
CA GLU A 341 -2.63 7.06 -13.99
C GLU A 341 -4.11 7.39 -14.21
N LEU A 342 -4.60 8.45 -13.59
CA LEU A 342 -5.95 8.96 -13.81
C LEU A 342 -6.15 9.38 -15.27
N GLU A 343 -5.21 10.13 -15.86
CA GLU A 343 -5.22 10.52 -17.29
C GLU A 343 -5.23 9.29 -18.22
N ARG A 344 -4.42 8.28 -17.89
CA ARG A 344 -4.34 7.03 -18.67
C ARG A 344 -5.68 6.31 -18.73
N VAL A 345 -6.42 6.30 -17.62
CA VAL A 345 -7.64 5.50 -17.46
C VAL A 345 -8.90 6.27 -17.83
N ALA A 346 -8.99 7.54 -17.45
CA ALA A 346 -10.15 8.40 -17.79
C ALA A 346 -10.32 8.58 -19.33
N GLY A 347 -9.23 8.40 -20.09
CA GLY A 347 -9.28 8.41 -21.53
C GLY A 347 -9.21 9.80 -22.14
N LYS A 348 -9.28 9.84 -23.50
CA LYS A 348 -9.01 11.08 -24.27
C LYS A 348 -10.13 12.11 -24.23
N ASP A 349 -11.34 11.67 -23.90
CA ASP A 349 -12.53 12.52 -23.89
C ASP A 349 -12.78 13.18 -22.52
N ALA A 350 -12.01 12.78 -21.51
CA ALA A 350 -12.06 13.36 -20.18
C ALA A 350 -10.95 14.42 -19.99
N ASN A 351 -11.31 15.51 -19.29
CA ASN A 351 -10.36 16.53 -18.86
C ASN A 351 -9.85 16.17 -17.46
N VAL A 352 -8.54 16.10 -17.27
CA VAL A 352 -7.95 15.84 -15.96
C VAL A 352 -7.21 17.07 -15.45
N HIS A 353 -7.51 17.48 -14.23
CA HIS A 353 -7.01 18.70 -13.60
C HIS A 353 -6.23 18.36 -12.33
N LEU A 354 -4.95 18.69 -12.29
CA LEU A 354 -4.13 18.56 -11.10
C LEU A 354 -4.25 19.78 -10.18
N ILE A 355 -4.40 19.56 -8.87
CA ILE A 355 -4.11 20.57 -7.83
C ILE A 355 -2.86 20.08 -7.09
N GLY A 356 -1.67 20.35 -7.67
CA GLY A 356 -0.40 19.91 -7.09
C GLY A 356 0.10 20.87 -6.00
N LYS A 357 0.58 20.33 -4.87
CA LYS A 357 1.24 21.08 -3.80
C LYS A 357 2.51 20.39 -3.33
N ILE A 358 3.52 21.19 -2.99
CA ILE A 358 4.78 20.75 -2.40
C ILE A 358 5.14 21.60 -1.17
N GLY A 359 6.17 21.19 -0.43
CA GLY A 359 6.67 21.94 0.71
C GLY A 359 5.88 21.75 2.00
N GLY A 360 5.13 20.65 2.12
CA GLY A 360 4.37 20.31 3.33
C GLY A 360 3.06 21.10 3.50
N VAL A 361 2.65 21.81 2.47
CA VAL A 361 1.40 22.60 2.49
C VAL A 361 0.21 21.70 2.13
N LEU A 362 -0.79 21.67 2.98
CA LEU A 362 -2.00 20.89 2.77
C LEU A 362 -2.99 21.60 1.84
N HIS A 363 -3.81 20.82 1.15
CA HIS A 363 -4.96 21.34 0.42
C HIS A 363 -6.04 21.76 1.42
N THR A 364 -6.59 22.95 1.23
CA THR A 364 -7.77 23.37 2.00
C THR A 364 -9.06 23.04 1.25
N PRO A 365 -10.20 22.90 1.93
CA PRO A 365 -11.49 22.71 1.27
C PRO A 365 -11.82 23.84 0.29
N GLU A 366 -11.49 25.09 0.64
CA GLU A 366 -11.76 26.27 -0.18
C GLU A 366 -11.03 26.21 -1.53
N GLU A 367 -9.75 25.82 -1.54
CA GLU A 367 -8.96 25.70 -2.79
C GLU A 367 -9.53 24.62 -3.72
N ILE A 368 -9.98 23.49 -3.15
CA ILE A 368 -10.61 22.42 -3.92
C ILE A 368 -11.96 22.88 -4.46
N LEU A 369 -12.77 23.57 -3.63
CA LEU A 369 -14.06 24.12 -4.03
C LEU A 369 -13.91 25.18 -5.14
N GLU A 370 -12.93 26.08 -5.04
CA GLU A 370 -12.64 27.06 -6.10
C GLU A 370 -12.31 26.35 -7.42
N LYS A 371 -11.53 25.27 -7.38
CA LYS A 371 -11.22 24.51 -8.59
C LYS A 371 -12.44 23.78 -9.16
N ILE A 372 -13.31 23.23 -8.32
CA ILE A 372 -14.57 22.62 -8.75
C ILE A 372 -15.44 23.69 -9.47
N LYS A 373 -15.57 24.88 -8.91
CA LYS A 373 -16.33 26.00 -9.50
C LYS A 373 -15.72 26.49 -10.83
N GLU A 374 -14.38 26.59 -10.90
CA GLU A 374 -13.68 26.95 -12.14
C GLU A 374 -13.99 25.94 -13.26
N VAL A 375 -13.97 24.64 -12.95
CA VAL A 375 -14.25 23.59 -13.93
C VAL A 375 -15.72 23.59 -14.32
N ALA A 376 -16.64 23.75 -13.36
CA ALA A 376 -18.08 23.80 -13.64
C ALA A 376 -18.46 24.98 -14.52
N SER A 377 -17.89 26.18 -14.28
CA SER A 377 -18.21 27.38 -15.07
C SER A 377 -17.79 27.27 -16.55
N LYS A 378 -16.74 26.52 -16.87
CA LYS A 378 -16.29 26.30 -18.25
C LYS A 378 -17.20 25.40 -19.08
N LYS A 379 -18.15 24.72 -18.45
CA LYS A 379 -19.16 23.88 -19.13
C LYS A 379 -20.41 24.66 -19.53
N GLU A 380 -20.63 25.82 -18.92
CA GLU A 380 -21.79 26.65 -19.21
C GLU A 380 -21.56 27.61 -20.39
N ASP A 381 -20.31 27.82 -20.80
CA ASP A 381 -19.90 28.61 -21.97
C ASP A 381 -19.74 27.69 -23.23
#